data_86bc1e7f175f691b773035119e0c030b
#
_entry.id   86bc1e7f175f691b773035119e0c030b
#
_cell.length_a   1.000
_cell.length_b   1.000
_cell.length_c   1.000
_cell.angle_alpha   90.00
_cell.angle_beta   90.00
_cell.angle_gamma   90.00
#
_symmetry.space_group_name_H-M   'P 1'
#
loop_
_entity.id
_entity.type
_entity.pdbx_description
1 polymer ?
#
loop_
_entity_poly.entity_id
_entity_poly.type
_entity_poly.pdbx_seq_one_letter_code
_entity_poly.pdbx_strand_id
1 'polypeptide(L)' 'MFLVEGNKLVDELLSSNFKVEKILVTDLWLEKFPEMASRLPFYDIISQKQMEQISCMVTAPGILATAHTPYYNISPADL' A
#
# COMPACT_ATOMS: atom_id res chain seq x y z
N MET A 1 -9.42 8.46 1.98
CA MET A 1 -8.18 7.69 1.75
C MET A 1 -7.93 6.77 2.92
N PHE A 2 -7.45 5.59 2.65
CA PHE A 2 -7.11 4.63 3.70
C PHE A 2 -5.78 3.96 3.36
N LEU A 3 -5.20 3.32 4.36
CA LEU A 3 -3.87 2.72 4.27
C LEU A 3 -3.98 1.22 4.52
N VAL A 4 -3.34 0.42 3.68
CA VAL A 4 -3.21 -1.02 3.88
C VAL A 4 -1.75 -1.39 3.99
N GLU A 5 -1.45 -2.36 4.83
CA GLU A 5 -0.08 -2.80 5.11
C GLU A 5 0.02 -4.31 4.97
N GLY A 6 1.11 -4.76 4.38
CA GLY A 6 1.40 -6.19 4.22
C GLY A 6 1.02 -6.73 2.86
N ASN A 7 1.68 -7.84 2.49
CA ASN A 7 1.55 -8.43 1.15
C ASN A 7 0.11 -8.81 0.81
N LYS A 8 -0.55 -9.47 1.73
CA LYS A 8 -1.89 -10.00 1.47
C LYS A 8 -2.90 -8.87 1.22
N LEU A 9 -2.88 -7.85 2.08
CA LEU A 9 -3.82 -6.75 1.95
C LEU A 9 -3.55 -5.90 0.72
N VAL A 10 -2.29 -5.68 0.38
CA VAL A 10 -1.94 -4.93 -0.82
C VAL A 10 -2.36 -5.71 -2.06
N ASP A 11 -2.15 -7.03 -2.08
CA ASP A 11 -2.56 -7.88 -3.20
C ASP A 11 -4.08 -7.84 -3.38
N GLU A 12 -4.83 -7.92 -2.30
CA GLU A 12 -6.29 -7.81 -2.35
C GLU A 12 -6.73 -6.44 -2.85
N LEU A 13 -6.04 -5.40 -2.43
CA LEU A 13 -6.32 -4.03 -2.88
C LEU A 13 -6.14 -3.89 -4.38
N LEU A 14 -5.07 -4.46 -4.93
CA LEU A 14 -4.79 -4.40 -6.36
C LEU A 14 -5.85 -5.12 -7.19
N SER A 15 -6.51 -6.12 -6.61
CA SER A 15 -7.58 -6.86 -7.27
C SER A 15 -8.95 -6.25 -7.07
N SER A 16 -9.04 -5.17 -6.31
CA SER A 16 -10.30 -4.50 -5.97
C SER A 16 -10.60 -3.34 -6.91
N ASN A 17 -11.73 -2.70 -6.69
CA ASN A 17 -12.13 -1.49 -7.43
C ASN A 17 -11.58 -0.20 -6.81
N PHE A 18 -10.83 -0.31 -5.73
CA PHE A 18 -10.27 0.86 -5.07
C PHE A 18 -9.20 1.51 -5.95
N LYS A 19 -9.16 2.83 -5.90
CA LYS A 19 -8.13 3.58 -6.63
C LYS A 19 -6.86 3.63 -5.78
N VAL A 20 -5.86 2.89 -6.19
CA VAL A 20 -4.57 2.87 -5.50
C VAL A 20 -3.82 4.16 -5.84
N GLU A 21 -3.43 4.91 -4.82
CA GLU A 21 -2.77 6.19 -5.01
C GLU A 21 -1.26 6.08 -4.90
N LYS A 22 -0.76 5.37 -3.88
CA LYS A 22 0.67 5.15 -3.67
C LYS A 22 0.94 3.75 -3.19
N ILE A 23 2.09 3.22 -3.57
CA ILE A 23 2.62 1.96 -3.04
C ILE A 23 4.05 2.26 -2.62
N LEU A 24 4.38 1.96 -1.36
CA LEU A 24 5.71 2.18 -0.81
C LEU A 24 6.31 0.83 -0.42
N VAL A 25 7.55 0.60 -0.78
CA VAL A 25 8.25 -0.64 -0.48
C VAL A 25 9.66 -0.35 0.01
N THR A 26 10.26 -1.31 0.72
CA THR A 26 11.66 -1.23 1.12
C THR A 26 12.51 -2.07 0.17
N ASP A 27 13.81 -1.78 0.13
CA ASP A 27 14.75 -2.58 -0.67
C ASP A 27 14.72 -4.05 -0.24
N LEU A 28 14.67 -4.29 1.06
CA LEU A 28 14.62 -5.64 1.61
C LEU A 28 13.38 -6.40 1.12
N TRP A 29 12.23 -5.72 1.08
CA TRP A 29 11.01 -6.32 0.58
C TRP A 29 11.15 -6.71 -0.89
N LEU A 30 11.76 -5.84 -1.68
CA LEU A 30 11.97 -6.12 -3.11
C LEU A 30 12.86 -7.34 -3.33
N GLU A 31 13.86 -7.55 -2.48
CA GLU A 31 14.72 -8.73 -2.55
C GLU A 31 13.96 -10.01 -2.21
N LYS A 32 13.05 -9.93 -1.22
CA LYS A 32 12.29 -11.09 -0.77
C LYS A 32 11.12 -11.46 -1.69
N PHE A 33 10.53 -10.47 -2.32
CA PHE A 33 9.30 -10.65 -3.09
C PHE A 33 9.39 -10.07 -4.50
N PRO A 34 10.38 -10.48 -5.30
CA PRO A 34 10.55 -9.93 -6.64
C PRO A 34 9.37 -10.25 -7.56
N GLU A 35 8.73 -11.38 -7.39
CA GLU A 35 7.57 -11.75 -8.20
C GLU A 35 6.39 -10.83 -7.95
N MET A 36 6.12 -10.54 -6.69
CA MET A 36 5.04 -9.63 -6.35
C MET A 36 5.37 -8.20 -6.82
N ALA A 37 6.63 -7.80 -6.68
CA ALA A 37 7.08 -6.49 -7.14
C ALA A 37 6.82 -6.30 -8.64
N SER A 38 7.02 -7.34 -9.44
CA SER A 38 6.81 -7.25 -10.88
C SER A 38 5.34 -7.07 -11.26
N ARG A 39 4.42 -7.41 -10.36
CA ARG A 39 2.99 -7.24 -10.59
C ARG A 39 2.46 -5.88 -10.15
N LEU A 40 3.27 -5.10 -9.43
CA LEU A 40 2.86 -3.78 -8.97
C LEU A 40 2.84 -2.82 -10.15
N PRO A 41 1.78 -2.02 -10.31
CA PRO A 41 1.70 -1.06 -11.42
C PRO A 41 2.70 0.09 -11.26
N PHE A 42 3.03 0.42 -10.03
CA PHE A 42 4.02 1.45 -9.69
C PHE A 42 4.36 1.29 -8.21
N TYR A 43 5.48 1.82 -7.80
CA TYR A 43 5.85 1.87 -6.38
C TYR A 43 7.02 2.83 -6.19
N ASP A 44 7.19 3.30 -4.95
CA ASP A 44 8.34 4.09 -4.54
C ASP A 44 9.11 3.30 -3.51
N ILE A 45 10.43 3.41 -3.54
CA ILE A 45 11.30 2.75 -2.59
C ILE A 45 11.63 3.70 -1.45
N ILE A 46 11.40 3.26 -0.22
CA ILE A 46 11.72 4.03 0.97
C ILE A 46 12.62 3.20 1.89
N SER A 47 13.27 3.87 2.85
CA SER A 47 14.12 3.16 3.80
C SER A 47 13.27 2.41 4.82
N GLN A 48 13.87 1.41 5.47
CA GLN A 48 13.20 0.67 6.53
C GLN A 48 12.79 1.62 7.66
N LYS A 49 13.63 2.59 7.97
CA LYS A 49 13.33 3.57 9.00
C LYS A 49 12.09 4.41 8.65
N GLN A 50 11.98 4.82 7.39
CA GLN A 50 10.81 5.56 6.94
C GLN A 50 9.55 4.70 6.99
N MET A 51 9.68 3.43 6.61
CA MET A 51 8.56 2.50 6.68
C MET A 51 8.07 2.35 8.12
N GLU A 52 8.99 2.23 9.09
CA GLU A 52 8.63 2.11 10.50
C GLU A 52 7.94 3.36 11.03
N GLN A 53 8.29 4.53 10.52
CA GLN A 53 7.68 5.78 10.95
C GLN A 53 6.23 5.94 10.50
N ILE A 54 5.88 5.39 9.35
CA ILE A 54 4.53 5.52 8.80
C ILE A 54 3.64 4.30 9.03
N SER A 55 4.25 3.16 9.38
CA SER A 55 3.50 1.94 9.65
C SER A 55 2.85 2.01 11.03
N CYS A 56 1.63 1.48 11.13
CA CYS A 56 0.91 1.36 12.39
C CYS A 56 1.20 0.02 13.07
N MET A 57 1.96 -0.86 12.42
CA MET A 57 2.25 -2.19 12.94
C MET A 57 3.48 -2.18 13.82
N VAL A 58 3.51 -3.08 14.81
CA VAL A 58 4.68 -3.23 15.69
C VAL A 58 5.92 -3.61 14.87
N THR A 59 5.74 -4.48 13.89
CA THR A 59 6.80 -4.83 12.94
C THR A 59 6.36 -4.34 11.56
N ALA A 60 7.10 -3.38 11.01
CA ALA A 60 6.76 -2.81 9.72
C ALA A 60 6.83 -3.87 8.62
N PRO A 61 5.81 -3.94 7.75
CA PRO A 61 5.68 -5.03 6.77
C PRO A 61 6.53 -4.94 5.52
N GLY A 62 7.24 -3.88 5.29
CA GLY A 62 8.06 -3.73 4.08
C GLY A 62 7.29 -3.30 2.85
N ILE A 63 5.96 -3.39 2.85
CA ILE A 63 5.10 -2.88 1.79
C ILE A 63 3.85 -2.24 2.38
N LEU A 64 3.42 -1.15 1.76
CA LEU A 64 2.30 -0.37 2.25
C LEU A 64 1.70 0.38 1.06
N ALA A 65 0.39 0.52 1.05
CA ALA A 65 -0.30 1.23 -0.03
C ALA A 65 -1.38 2.14 0.51
N THR A 66 -1.62 3.24 -0.18
CA THR A 66 -2.73 4.12 0.11
C THR A 66 -3.72 4.09 -1.05
N ALA A 67 -4.99 4.18 -0.74
CA ALA A 67 -6.03 4.09 -1.75
C ALA A 67 -7.27 4.89 -1.37
N HIS A 68 -8.10 5.16 -2.35
CA HIS A 68 -9.40 5.77 -2.18
C HIS A 68 -10.50 4.77 -2.51
N THR A 69 -11.62 4.85 -1.81
CA THR A 69 -12.78 4.03 -2.14
C THR A 69 -13.38 4.52 -3.46
N PRO A 70 -14.14 3.66 -4.18
CA PRO A 70 -14.80 4.08 -5.41
C PRO A 70 -15.78 5.24 -5.22
N TYR A 71 -16.19 5.50 -3.98
CA TYR A 71 -17.20 6.51 -3.65
C TYR A 71 -16.64 7.70 -2.91
N TYR A 72 -15.33 7.92 -2.96
CA TYR A 72 -14.71 8.97 -2.18
C TYR A 72 -15.19 10.38 -2.56
N ASN A 73 -15.70 10.56 -3.75
CA ASN A 73 -16.19 11.85 -4.22
C ASN A 73 -17.65 12.13 -3.84
N ILE A 74 -18.30 11.22 -3.13
CA ILE A 74 -19.64 11.46 -2.59
C ILE A 74 -19.48 12.43 -1.42
N SER A 75 -20.26 13.50 -1.44
CA SER A 75 -20.15 14.51 -0.40
C SER A 75 -20.63 13.96 0.94
N PRO A 76 -20.09 14.49 2.06
CA PRO A 76 -20.54 14.05 3.39
C PRO A 76 -22.05 14.21 3.63
N ALA A 77 -22.67 15.12 2.93
CA ALA A 77 -24.11 15.34 3.05
C ALA A 77 -24.91 14.17 2.49
N ASP A 78 -24.33 13.36 1.65
CA ASP A 78 -24.96 12.20 1.04
C ASP A 78 -24.84 10.92 1.88
N LEU A 79 -24.13 11.01 2.96
CA LEU A 79 -23.88 9.86 3.84
C LEU A 79 -24.85 9.77 4.99
#